data_069cf670a641a716f5c81642cebfe068
#
_entry.id   069cf670a641a716f5c81642cebfe068
#
_cell.length_a   1.000
_cell.length_b   1.000
_cell.length_c   1.000
_cell.angle_alpha   90.00
_cell.angle_beta   90.00
_cell.angle_gamma   90.00
#
_symmetry.space_group_name_H-M   'P 1'
#
loop_
_entity.id
_entity.type
_entity.pdbx_description
1 polymer ?
#
loop_
_entity_poly.entity_id
_entity_poly.type
_entity_poly.pdbx_seq_one_letter_code
_entity_poly.pdbx_strand_id
1 'polypeptide(L)'
;MSKDESMNFHIRNVKLEDIKEVYKLLVANRPYVGLNSRYTYFLLAKDFSDTCVVAEHDGKIIAFSSGYVPPSRPDTFFNWETVVHRDYRGRNLQKLMLLHQIKITNAEYFEGTVNPSNKISEKNFLELAELLNTKCETKMLFTEEDFENDGHEAETLYKIGPISQNQLNQLTTL
;
A
#
# COMPACT_ATOMS: atom_id res chain seq x y z
N MET A 1 -8.30 29.30 13.97
CA MET A 1 -9.30 28.21 13.93
C MET A 1 -8.59 26.97 13.47
N SER A 2 -8.30 26.04 14.39
CA SER A 2 -7.60 24.78 14.13
C SER A 2 -8.49 23.86 13.30
N LYS A 3 -8.06 23.55 12.07
CA LYS A 3 -8.66 22.49 11.24
C LYS A 3 -8.10 21.12 11.70
N ASP A 4 -8.43 20.72 12.89
CA ASP A 4 -8.15 19.37 13.38
C ASP A 4 -9.47 18.74 13.85
N GLU A 5 -10.46 18.73 12.95
CA GLU A 5 -11.54 17.75 13.05
C GLU A 5 -10.90 16.42 12.68
N SER A 6 -10.88 15.48 13.62
CA SER A 6 -10.44 14.11 13.42
C SER A 6 -11.25 13.51 12.26
N MET A 7 -10.68 13.56 11.04
CA MET A 7 -11.33 12.94 9.88
C MET A 7 -11.42 11.43 10.13
N ASN A 8 -12.63 10.96 10.21
CA ASN A 8 -12.88 9.52 10.36
C ASN A 8 -12.75 8.85 8.99
N PHE A 9 -11.69 8.08 8.80
CA PHE A 9 -11.46 7.28 7.62
C PHE A 9 -11.97 5.86 7.86
N HIS A 10 -12.80 5.36 6.96
CA HIS A 10 -13.24 3.98 6.99
C HIS A 10 -12.42 3.15 5.99
N ILE A 11 -11.58 2.24 6.51
CA ILE A 11 -10.78 1.32 5.69
C ILE A 11 -11.50 -0.02 5.62
N ARG A 12 -11.72 -0.51 4.41
CA ARG A 12 -12.39 -1.78 4.14
C ARG A 12 -11.82 -2.48 2.91
N ASN A 13 -12.12 -3.75 2.77
CA ASN A 13 -11.78 -4.51 1.58
C ASN A 13 -12.44 -3.90 0.33
N VAL A 14 -11.70 -3.95 -0.79
CA VAL A 14 -12.19 -3.49 -2.08
C VAL A 14 -13.30 -4.40 -2.60
N LYS A 15 -14.25 -3.83 -3.33
CA LYS A 15 -15.31 -4.54 -4.04
C LYS A 15 -15.24 -4.29 -5.53
N LEU A 16 -15.84 -5.15 -6.34
CA LEU A 16 -15.89 -4.98 -7.79
C LEU A 16 -16.53 -3.65 -8.23
N GLU A 17 -17.54 -3.19 -7.50
CA GLU A 17 -18.22 -1.93 -7.75
C GLU A 17 -17.33 -0.70 -7.54
N ASP A 18 -16.31 -0.79 -6.68
CA ASP A 18 -15.38 0.31 -6.38
C ASP A 18 -14.44 0.62 -7.55
N ILE A 19 -14.19 -0.32 -8.43
CA ILE A 19 -13.11 -0.23 -9.43
C ILE A 19 -13.27 0.97 -10.36
N LYS A 20 -14.49 1.42 -10.63
CA LYS A 20 -14.69 2.64 -11.43
C LYS A 20 -14.13 3.88 -10.75
N GLU A 21 -14.32 4.01 -9.43
CA GLU A 21 -13.81 5.14 -8.65
C GLU A 21 -12.33 5.00 -8.37
N VAL A 22 -11.88 3.80 -8.01
CA VAL A 22 -10.46 3.47 -7.85
C VAL A 22 -9.67 3.84 -9.12
N TYR A 23 -10.17 3.45 -10.30
CA TYR A 23 -9.49 3.76 -11.56
C TYR A 23 -9.42 5.26 -11.84
N LYS A 24 -10.48 6.03 -11.54
CA LYS A 24 -10.45 7.49 -11.63
C LYS A 24 -9.42 8.11 -10.69
N LEU A 25 -9.33 7.58 -9.46
CA LEU A 25 -8.34 8.02 -8.47
C LEU A 25 -6.92 7.79 -8.97
N LEU A 26 -6.64 6.61 -9.53
CA LEU A 26 -5.34 6.27 -10.10
C LEU A 26 -4.96 7.19 -11.28
N VAL A 27 -5.89 7.39 -12.22
CA VAL A 27 -5.67 8.30 -13.37
C VAL A 27 -5.37 9.72 -12.91
N ALA A 28 -6.09 10.23 -11.90
CA ALA A 28 -5.90 11.58 -11.37
C ALA A 28 -4.55 11.76 -10.63
N ASN A 29 -3.88 10.66 -10.28
CA ASN A 29 -2.59 10.68 -9.57
C ASN A 29 -1.38 10.37 -10.47
N ARG A 30 -1.57 10.27 -11.79
CA ARG A 30 -0.46 10.16 -12.74
C ARG A 30 0.36 11.46 -12.78
N PRO A 31 1.69 11.40 -13.01
CA PRO A 31 2.53 10.22 -13.25
C PRO A 31 3.07 9.55 -11.97
N TYR A 32 2.70 10.02 -10.79
CA TYR A 32 3.26 9.57 -9.51
C TYR A 32 2.91 8.13 -9.15
N VAL A 33 1.86 7.58 -9.78
CA VAL A 33 1.42 6.20 -9.62
C VAL A 33 1.38 5.55 -10.99
N GLY A 34 1.94 4.37 -11.13
CA GLY A 34 1.82 3.52 -12.31
C GLY A 34 0.36 3.20 -12.60
N LEU A 35 -0.02 3.06 -13.85
CA LEU A 35 -1.37 2.73 -14.24
C LEU A 35 -1.39 1.41 -14.99
N ASN A 36 -1.96 0.39 -14.37
CA ASN A 36 -2.24 -0.89 -15.00
C ASN A 36 -3.56 -0.82 -15.80
N SER A 37 -3.86 -1.88 -16.54
CA SER A 37 -5.14 -1.98 -17.24
C SER A 37 -6.31 -2.05 -16.25
N ARG A 38 -7.49 -1.61 -16.64
CA ARG A 38 -8.70 -1.79 -15.79
C ARG A 38 -8.96 -3.24 -15.47
N TYR A 39 -8.63 -4.14 -16.38
CA TYR A 39 -8.78 -5.58 -16.19
C TYR A 39 -7.96 -6.07 -14.99
N THR A 40 -6.73 -5.58 -14.82
CA THR A 40 -5.89 -5.88 -13.65
C THR A 40 -6.62 -5.53 -12.35
N TYR A 41 -7.20 -4.33 -12.25
CA TYR A 41 -7.90 -3.91 -11.03
C TYR A 41 -9.19 -4.70 -10.78
N PHE A 42 -9.89 -5.10 -11.82
CA PHE A 42 -11.04 -6.02 -11.67
C PHE A 42 -10.61 -7.39 -11.15
N LEU A 43 -9.49 -7.93 -11.62
CA LEU A 43 -8.93 -9.19 -11.09
C LEU A 43 -8.51 -9.05 -9.62
N LEU A 44 -7.86 -7.94 -9.26
CA LEU A 44 -7.49 -7.65 -7.87
C LEU A 44 -8.73 -7.60 -6.96
N ALA A 45 -9.79 -6.92 -7.38
CA ALA A 45 -11.02 -6.85 -6.59
C ALA A 45 -11.80 -8.18 -6.55
N LYS A 46 -11.64 -9.03 -7.58
CA LYS A 46 -12.33 -10.33 -7.66
C LYS A 46 -11.60 -11.41 -6.87
N ASP A 47 -10.30 -11.54 -7.08
CA ASP A 47 -9.52 -12.70 -6.64
C ASP A 47 -8.60 -12.40 -5.44
N PHE A 48 -8.33 -11.09 -5.16
CA PHE A 48 -7.46 -10.61 -4.10
C PHE A 48 -8.15 -9.56 -3.21
N SER A 49 -9.48 -9.57 -3.13
CA SER A 49 -10.24 -8.63 -2.29
C SER A 49 -9.85 -8.69 -0.82
N ASP A 50 -9.44 -9.87 -0.32
CA ASP A 50 -9.05 -10.07 1.08
C ASP A 50 -7.73 -9.37 1.44
N THR A 51 -6.97 -8.92 0.45
CA THR A 51 -5.68 -8.26 0.62
C THR A 51 -5.62 -6.85 0.02
N CYS A 52 -6.64 -6.45 -0.74
CA CYS A 52 -6.75 -5.13 -1.33
C CYS A 52 -7.80 -4.28 -0.60
N VAL A 53 -7.48 -3.04 -0.30
CA VAL A 53 -8.33 -2.17 0.53
C VAL A 53 -8.57 -0.80 -0.12
N VAL A 54 -9.69 -0.21 0.23
CA VAL A 54 -10.01 1.21 -0.03
C VAL A 54 -10.17 1.95 1.29
N ALA A 55 -9.90 3.24 1.27
CA ALA A 55 -10.29 4.13 2.35
C ALA A 55 -11.40 5.07 1.85
N GLU A 56 -12.43 5.22 2.67
CA GLU A 56 -13.58 6.09 2.42
C GLU A 56 -13.63 7.25 3.41
N HIS A 57 -14.08 8.38 2.92
CA HIS A 57 -14.47 9.53 3.71
C HIS A 57 -15.72 10.16 3.08
N ASP A 58 -16.76 10.36 3.88
CA ASP A 58 -18.05 10.88 3.42
C ASP A 58 -18.63 10.14 2.21
N GLY A 59 -18.50 8.81 2.21
CA GLY A 59 -19.02 7.92 1.15
C GLY A 59 -18.24 7.98 -0.17
N LYS A 60 -17.05 8.60 -0.19
CA LYS A 60 -16.17 8.68 -1.36
C LYS A 60 -14.89 7.89 -1.12
N ILE A 61 -14.43 7.17 -2.13
CA ILE A 61 -13.14 6.51 -2.10
C ILE A 61 -12.04 7.57 -2.27
N ILE A 62 -11.19 7.69 -1.25
CA ILE A 62 -10.10 8.66 -1.18
C ILE A 62 -8.72 8.03 -1.23
N ALA A 63 -8.64 6.71 -1.07
CA ALA A 63 -7.39 5.97 -1.22
C ALA A 63 -7.67 4.52 -1.61
N PHE A 64 -6.68 3.90 -2.23
CA PHE A 64 -6.67 2.48 -2.60
C PHE A 64 -5.28 1.91 -2.37
N SER A 65 -5.23 0.69 -1.86
CA SER A 65 -3.98 -0.06 -1.72
C SER A 65 -4.21 -1.50 -2.16
N SER A 66 -3.37 -1.97 -3.06
CA SER A 66 -3.37 -3.35 -3.54
C SER A 66 -2.15 -4.11 -3.03
N GLY A 67 -2.33 -5.40 -2.88
CA GLY A 67 -1.29 -6.32 -2.49
C GLY A 67 -1.80 -7.74 -2.44
N TYR A 68 -0.92 -8.67 -2.13
CA TYR A 68 -1.24 -10.09 -2.05
C TYR A 68 -0.27 -10.82 -1.11
N VAL A 69 -0.65 -12.00 -0.69
CA VAL A 69 0.23 -12.95 0.00
C VAL A 69 0.82 -13.89 -1.06
N PRO A 70 2.14 -13.85 -1.32
CA PRO A 70 2.74 -14.74 -2.31
C PRO A 70 2.57 -16.21 -1.90
N PRO A 71 2.11 -17.11 -2.79
CA PRO A 71 1.91 -18.53 -2.45
C PRO A 71 3.16 -19.23 -1.92
N SER A 72 4.35 -18.82 -2.35
CA SER A 72 5.63 -19.34 -1.89
C SER A 72 6.10 -18.78 -0.54
N ARG A 73 5.46 -17.72 -0.03
CA ARG A 73 5.78 -17.05 1.23
C ARG A 73 4.48 -16.67 1.95
N PRO A 74 3.78 -17.63 2.57
CA PRO A 74 2.45 -17.42 3.17
C PRO A 74 2.46 -16.55 4.44
N ASP A 75 3.63 -16.27 4.99
CA ASP A 75 3.89 -15.39 6.13
C ASP A 75 4.15 -13.93 5.72
N THR A 76 4.14 -13.64 4.42
CA THR A 76 4.55 -12.35 3.85
C THR A 76 3.38 -11.69 3.13
N PHE A 77 3.11 -10.42 3.44
CA PHE A 77 2.23 -9.56 2.65
C PHE A 77 3.09 -8.69 1.73
N PHE A 78 2.86 -8.77 0.43
CA PHE A 78 3.48 -7.92 -0.57
C PHE A 78 2.54 -6.79 -0.97
N ASN A 79 2.93 -5.54 -0.71
CA ASN A 79 2.23 -4.34 -1.18
C ASN A 79 2.67 -4.01 -2.60
N TRP A 80 1.71 -3.98 -3.53
CA TRP A 80 1.98 -3.70 -4.93
C TRP A 80 1.87 -2.20 -5.24
N GLU A 81 0.74 -1.58 -4.87
CA GLU A 81 0.47 -0.20 -5.21
C GLU A 81 -0.37 0.47 -4.12
N THR A 82 -0.06 1.71 -3.80
CA THR A 82 -0.87 2.52 -2.89
C THR A 82 -1.03 3.92 -3.45
N VAL A 83 -2.26 4.38 -3.53
CA VAL A 83 -2.61 5.73 -3.96
C VAL A 83 -3.49 6.42 -2.93
N VAL A 84 -3.18 7.68 -2.63
CA VAL A 84 -3.99 8.56 -1.77
C VAL A 84 -4.35 9.81 -2.55
N HIS A 85 -5.63 10.17 -2.53
CA HIS A 85 -6.12 11.40 -3.15
C HIS A 85 -5.35 12.62 -2.60
N ARG A 86 -4.94 13.53 -3.47
CA ARG A 86 -4.06 14.66 -3.14
C ARG A 86 -4.50 15.48 -1.92
N ASP A 87 -5.81 15.70 -1.76
CA ASP A 87 -6.36 16.53 -0.68
C ASP A 87 -6.37 15.81 0.69
N TYR A 88 -6.05 14.50 0.70
CA TYR A 88 -5.99 13.65 1.89
C TYR A 88 -4.58 13.17 2.23
N ARG A 89 -3.56 13.62 1.47
CA ARG A 89 -2.15 13.31 1.76
C ARG A 89 -1.67 14.02 3.03
N GLY A 90 -0.57 13.53 3.61
CA GLY A 90 -0.01 14.08 4.83
C GLY A 90 -0.78 13.76 6.11
N ARG A 91 -1.76 12.83 6.05
CA ARG A 91 -2.62 12.42 7.17
C ARG A 91 -2.36 10.99 7.64
N ASN A 92 -1.20 10.43 7.35
CA ASN A 92 -0.80 9.05 7.66
C ASN A 92 -1.70 7.94 7.06
N LEU A 93 -2.61 8.29 6.14
CA LEU A 93 -3.60 7.36 5.60
C LEU A 93 -2.96 6.14 4.92
N GLN A 94 -1.85 6.34 4.19
CA GLN A 94 -1.10 5.23 3.61
C GLN A 94 -0.62 4.25 4.70
N LYS A 95 0.00 4.75 5.77
CA LYS A 95 0.46 3.88 6.88
C LYS A 95 -0.69 3.13 7.55
N LEU A 96 -1.83 3.79 7.76
CA LEU A 96 -3.02 3.16 8.34
C LEU A 96 -3.53 2.01 7.44
N MET A 97 -3.56 2.21 6.12
CA MET A 97 -3.96 1.17 5.17
C MET A 97 -2.98 -0.01 5.18
N LEU A 98 -1.66 0.24 5.19
CA LEU A 98 -0.64 -0.81 5.26
C LEU A 98 -0.73 -1.60 6.58
N LEU A 99 -0.89 -0.93 7.72
CA LEU A 99 -1.11 -1.59 9.02
C LEU A 99 -2.37 -2.47 8.99
N HIS A 100 -3.45 -1.96 8.40
CA HIS A 100 -4.69 -2.72 8.24
C HIS A 100 -4.48 -3.98 7.39
N GLN A 101 -3.76 -3.86 6.25
CA GLN A 101 -3.47 -4.98 5.36
C GLN A 101 -2.56 -6.03 6.04
N ILE A 102 -1.53 -5.61 6.77
CA ILE A 102 -0.68 -6.50 7.56
C ILE A 102 -1.51 -7.26 8.59
N LYS A 103 -2.47 -6.57 9.25
CA LYS A 103 -3.34 -7.16 10.25
C LYS A 103 -4.30 -8.20 9.67
N ILE A 104 -5.02 -7.86 8.59
CA ILE A 104 -6.00 -8.78 7.99
C ILE A 104 -5.35 -10.00 7.34
N THR A 105 -4.10 -9.89 6.89
CA THR A 105 -3.33 -11.01 6.33
C THR A 105 -2.60 -11.82 7.40
N ASN A 106 -2.56 -11.34 8.65
CA ASN A 106 -1.77 -11.91 9.73
C ASN A 106 -0.29 -12.11 9.35
N ALA A 107 0.24 -11.21 8.52
CA ALA A 107 1.59 -11.32 7.98
C ALA A 107 2.65 -11.10 9.07
N GLU A 108 3.68 -11.93 9.04
CA GLU A 108 4.89 -11.77 9.85
C GLU A 108 5.90 -10.84 9.17
N TYR A 109 5.84 -10.75 7.84
CA TYR A 109 6.67 -9.87 7.04
C TYR A 109 5.84 -9.02 6.09
N PHE A 110 6.25 -7.77 5.95
CA PHE A 110 5.78 -6.86 4.90
C PHE A 110 6.85 -6.74 3.84
N GLU A 111 6.48 -6.78 2.59
CA GLU A 111 7.34 -6.48 1.44
C GLU A 111 6.69 -5.47 0.51
N GLY A 112 7.52 -4.67 -0.14
CA GLY A 112 7.13 -3.79 -1.22
C GLY A 112 8.35 -3.33 -1.98
N THR A 113 8.18 -2.87 -3.21
CA THR A 113 9.28 -2.34 -4.01
C THR A 113 9.19 -0.83 -4.17
N VAL A 114 10.32 -0.18 -4.28
CA VAL A 114 10.44 1.27 -4.44
C VAL A 114 11.50 1.57 -5.49
N ASN A 115 11.15 2.44 -6.44
CA ASN A 115 12.10 2.98 -7.40
C ASN A 115 13.04 3.99 -6.72
N PRO A 116 14.29 4.15 -7.16
CA PRO A 116 15.25 5.08 -6.59
C PRO A 116 14.79 6.54 -6.52
N SER A 117 13.97 6.98 -7.46
CA SER A 117 13.41 8.34 -7.50
C SER A 117 12.26 8.56 -6.50
N ASN A 118 11.59 7.50 -6.01
CA ASN A 118 10.41 7.59 -5.16
C ASN A 118 10.77 7.71 -3.67
N LYS A 119 11.37 8.83 -3.29
CA LYS A 119 11.80 9.10 -1.90
C LYS A 119 10.66 9.15 -0.88
N ILE A 120 9.44 9.41 -1.33
CA ILE A 120 8.26 9.43 -0.46
C ILE A 120 7.91 8.02 0.00
N SER A 121 7.85 7.06 -0.92
CA SER A 121 7.58 5.65 -0.58
C SER A 121 8.71 5.04 0.24
N GLU A 122 9.97 5.32 -0.11
CA GLU A 122 11.13 4.93 0.70
C GLU A 122 10.96 5.38 2.16
N LYS A 123 10.73 6.67 2.37
CA LYS A 123 10.51 7.24 3.70
C LYS A 123 9.33 6.56 4.44
N ASN A 124 8.21 6.36 3.75
CA ASN A 124 7.04 5.73 4.35
C ASN A 124 7.29 4.30 4.81
N PHE A 125 8.09 3.52 4.07
CA PHE A 125 8.44 2.15 4.46
C PHE A 125 9.42 2.12 5.64
N LEU A 126 10.40 3.03 5.68
CA LEU A 126 11.30 3.16 6.82
C LEU A 126 10.54 3.58 8.09
N GLU A 127 9.66 4.56 8.00
CA GLU A 127 8.79 4.97 9.11
C GLU A 127 7.82 3.86 9.56
N LEU A 128 7.36 3.01 8.63
CA LEU A 128 6.55 1.84 8.98
C LEU A 128 7.35 0.83 9.81
N ALA A 129 8.62 0.58 9.45
CA ALA A 129 9.49 -0.30 10.21
C ALA A 129 9.78 0.25 11.63
N GLU A 130 10.03 1.55 11.75
CA GLU A 130 10.20 2.22 13.03
C GLU A 130 8.94 2.10 13.91
N LEU A 131 7.77 2.36 13.34
CA LEU A 131 6.47 2.27 14.02
C LEU A 131 6.20 0.85 14.52
N LEU A 132 6.56 -0.16 13.73
CA LEU A 132 6.44 -1.58 14.07
C LEU A 132 7.59 -2.07 14.97
N ASN A 133 8.56 -1.19 15.30
CA ASN A 133 9.75 -1.49 16.10
C ASN A 133 10.47 -2.76 15.62
N THR A 134 10.69 -2.85 14.31
CA THR A 134 11.31 -4.01 13.67
C THR A 134 12.34 -3.59 12.62
N LYS A 135 12.98 -4.56 12.00
CA LYS A 135 14.02 -4.32 11.00
C LYS A 135 13.41 -4.02 9.63
N CYS A 136 14.12 -3.21 8.86
CA CYS A 136 13.90 -3.03 7.43
C CYS A 136 15.17 -3.46 6.68
N GLU A 137 15.07 -4.50 5.88
CA GLU A 137 16.15 -4.97 5.00
C GLU A 137 15.84 -4.57 3.57
N THR A 138 16.86 -4.17 2.82
CA THR A 138 16.71 -3.76 1.42
C THR A 138 17.57 -4.60 0.50
N LYS A 139 17.05 -4.89 -0.68
CA LYS A 139 17.76 -5.64 -1.71
C LYS A 139 17.33 -5.16 -3.08
N MET A 140 18.27 -4.96 -4.01
CA MET A 140 17.97 -4.79 -5.43
C MET A 140 17.21 -6.03 -5.91
N LEU A 141 15.98 -5.84 -6.40
CA LEU A 141 15.13 -6.93 -6.86
C LEU A 141 15.17 -7.05 -8.38
N PHE A 142 14.93 -5.94 -9.07
CA PHE A 142 14.98 -5.86 -10.52
C PHE A 142 15.83 -4.66 -10.92
N THR A 143 16.69 -4.85 -11.91
CA THR A 143 17.53 -3.82 -12.50
C THR A 143 16.83 -3.15 -13.70
N GLU A 144 17.34 -2.03 -14.17
CA GLU A 144 16.87 -1.43 -15.43
C GLU A 144 17.07 -2.37 -16.64
N GLU A 145 18.10 -3.23 -16.60
CA GLU A 145 18.35 -4.22 -17.63
C GLU A 145 17.26 -5.32 -17.64
N ASP A 146 16.72 -5.70 -16.50
CA ASP A 146 15.60 -6.64 -16.42
C ASP A 146 14.33 -6.11 -17.09
N PHE A 147 14.20 -4.79 -17.19
CA PHE A 147 13.14 -4.08 -17.93
C PHE A 147 13.56 -3.70 -19.36
N GLU A 148 14.62 -4.32 -19.90
CA GLU A 148 15.12 -4.06 -21.26
C GLU A 148 15.43 -2.57 -21.53
N ASN A 149 15.69 -1.79 -20.48
CA ASN A 149 15.93 -0.34 -20.52
C ASN A 149 14.79 0.44 -21.23
N ASP A 150 13.53 0.01 -21.02
CA ASP A 150 12.33 0.61 -21.59
C ASP A 150 11.93 1.95 -20.93
N GLY A 151 12.75 2.42 -19.98
CA GLY A 151 12.53 3.62 -19.17
C GLY A 151 11.95 3.34 -17.80
N HIS A 152 11.75 2.08 -17.42
CA HIS A 152 11.40 1.70 -16.05
C HIS A 152 12.66 1.73 -15.18
N GLU A 153 12.58 2.42 -14.04
CA GLU A 153 13.68 2.44 -13.07
C GLU A 153 13.83 1.07 -12.39
N ALA A 154 15.00 0.83 -11.83
CA ALA A 154 15.24 -0.33 -10.98
C ALA A 154 14.25 -0.40 -9.81
N GLU A 155 13.98 -1.61 -9.32
CA GLU A 155 13.10 -1.86 -8.18
C GLU A 155 13.91 -2.40 -7.00
N THR A 156 13.93 -1.66 -5.91
CA THR A 156 14.52 -2.09 -4.65
C THR A 156 13.42 -2.68 -3.75
N LEU A 157 13.60 -3.92 -3.35
CA LEU A 157 12.75 -4.59 -2.35
C LEU A 157 13.07 -4.07 -0.96
N TYR A 158 12.03 -3.71 -0.23
CA TYR A 158 12.03 -3.40 1.20
C TYR A 158 11.31 -4.53 1.91
N LYS A 159 12.00 -5.22 2.83
CA LYS A 159 11.42 -6.27 3.67
C LYS A 159 11.43 -5.81 5.13
N ILE A 160 10.26 -5.72 5.72
CA ILE A 160 10.02 -5.25 7.08
C ILE A 160 9.51 -6.42 7.92
N GLY A 161 10.17 -6.69 9.02
CA GLY A 161 9.82 -7.79 9.93
C GLY A 161 11.01 -8.42 10.64
N PRO A 162 10.78 -9.42 11.52
CA PRO A 162 9.47 -10.00 11.84
C PRO A 162 8.56 -9.00 12.59
N ILE A 163 7.25 -9.05 12.30
CA ILE A 163 6.25 -8.15 12.86
C ILE A 163 5.57 -8.83 14.04
N SER A 164 5.59 -8.16 15.20
CA SER A 164 4.86 -8.61 16.39
C SER A 164 3.37 -8.31 16.25
N GLN A 165 2.53 -9.34 16.23
CA GLN A 165 1.06 -9.18 16.16
C GLN A 165 0.50 -8.46 17.41
N ASN A 166 1.13 -8.64 18.57
CA ASN A 166 0.75 -7.91 19.79
C ASN A 166 0.97 -6.41 19.63
N GLN A 167 2.11 -6.00 19.09
CA GLN A 167 2.41 -4.59 18.82
C GLN A 167 1.49 -4.02 17.75
N LEU A 168 1.25 -4.75 16.67
CA LEU A 168 0.34 -4.36 15.60
C LEU A 168 -1.08 -4.11 16.14
N ASN A 169 -1.58 -4.99 17.02
CA ASN A 169 -2.89 -4.82 17.65
C ASN A 169 -2.98 -3.55 18.50
N GLN A 170 -1.92 -3.18 19.22
CA GLN A 170 -1.88 -1.92 19.99
C GLN A 170 -1.94 -0.69 19.07
N LEU A 171 -1.26 -0.71 17.93
CA LEU A 171 -1.26 0.38 16.95
C LEU A 171 -2.58 0.55 16.20
N THR A 172 -3.34 -0.52 16.03
CA THR A 172 -4.61 -0.52 15.26
C THR A 172 -5.86 -0.38 16.13
N THR A 173 -5.71 -0.19 17.44
CA THR A 173 -6.81 0.05 18.39
C THR A 173 -7.04 1.55 18.64
N LEU A 174 -6.24 2.40 18.01
CA LEU A 174 -6.36 3.85 17.99
C LEU A 174 -7.15 4.25 16.73
#